data_bd5b097584c29ddeb062cb37da656565
#
_entry.id   bd5b097584c29ddeb062cb37da656565
#
_cell.length_a   1.000
_cell.length_b   1.000
_cell.length_c   1.000
_cell.angle_alpha   90.00
_cell.angle_beta   90.00
_cell.angle_gamma   90.00
#
_symmetry.space_group_name_H-M   'P 1'
#
loop_
_entity.id
_entity.type
_entity.pdbx_description
1 polymer ?
#
loop_
_entity_poly.entity_id
_entity_poly.type
_entity_poly.pdbx_seq_one_letter_code
_entity_poly.pdbx_strand_id
1 'polypeptide(L)'
;GGGLAFAYSPASQSCINPALRPTVTGALGAAGPAIVAGLDRLDTLNDRGSTIDRYFQNGTNWALFTHNIVNITDTINLTLGLRYTSDKKKFDARFGNDNTVCTANQAALAPLLTTAAAGTAGAVIGLSCQGNSTAELNGVAIRDQRSEDEFTGTAILSWKPIDDLLLYGSYARGYKAGGFNLDRSALKSPIATFASVGGAQVLVRNLQFDPEMVDSYELGAKYSTGPFSLSVSAFRSDFSSFQLNTFNGTVFLVQNVNGCDNLVGGSNADTDLSNATGSCAPGDVSYGVRTQGFELEGSLVPARNFRVAAGLTYASTKYRNDLIGTNTGAPLDAALRKLPGDNLSNAPELVATGSMTWTPEIGDSGLSGLFYLDTRMTSDYNTGSDLFPQKEQDGFALFNARVGLRGPDEAWSVELWGQNIFNKAYAQVAFNAPFQAGTTAAPYLDPQYPGGRQIFSHFLAEPRTYGITVRGKF
;
A
#
# COMPACT_ATOMS: atom_id res chain seq x y z
N GLY A 1 -4.85 -19.54 -19.09
CA GLY A 1 -5.19 -18.62 -20.14
C GLY A 1 -4.78 -19.00 -21.55
N GLY A 2 -3.66 -19.76 -21.80
CA GLY A 2 -3.16 -20.01 -23.15
C GLY A 2 -4.11 -20.79 -24.08
N GLY A 3 -4.95 -21.67 -23.55
CA GLY A 3 -5.86 -22.49 -24.36
C GLY A 3 -7.05 -21.75 -24.97
N LEU A 4 -7.52 -20.67 -24.34
CA LEU A 4 -8.66 -19.90 -24.84
C LEU A 4 -8.27 -18.84 -25.86
N ALA A 5 -7.01 -18.39 -25.86
CA ALA A 5 -6.52 -17.38 -26.80
C ALA A 5 -6.60 -17.84 -28.27
N PHE A 6 -6.52 -19.14 -28.53
CA PHE A 6 -6.63 -19.69 -29.87
C PHE A 6 -8.07 -19.81 -30.38
N ALA A 7 -9.06 -19.67 -29.50
CA ALA A 7 -10.46 -19.79 -29.86
C ALA A 7 -11.09 -18.46 -30.32
N TYR A 8 -10.52 -17.33 -29.95
CA TYR A 8 -11.05 -16.01 -30.33
C TYR A 8 -10.92 -15.75 -31.82
N SER A 9 -12.00 -15.27 -32.42
CA SER A 9 -12.05 -14.84 -33.84
C SER A 9 -12.24 -13.33 -33.93
N PRO A 10 -11.19 -12.57 -34.29
CA PRO A 10 -11.32 -11.13 -34.51
C PRO A 10 -12.31 -10.77 -35.62
N ALA A 11 -12.41 -11.66 -36.64
CA ALA A 11 -13.28 -11.41 -37.80
C ALA A 11 -14.76 -11.55 -37.48
N SER A 12 -15.13 -12.44 -36.56
CA SER A 12 -16.53 -12.63 -36.11
C SER A 12 -16.82 -11.94 -34.78
N GLN A 13 -15.83 -11.33 -34.16
CA GLN A 13 -15.91 -10.77 -32.81
C GLN A 13 -16.51 -11.74 -31.77
N SER A 14 -16.18 -13.01 -31.92
CA SER A 14 -16.71 -14.11 -31.13
C SER A 14 -15.62 -14.71 -30.26
N CYS A 15 -15.95 -15.05 -29.01
CA CYS A 15 -15.04 -15.73 -28.08
C CYS A 15 -14.61 -17.11 -28.55
N ILE A 16 -15.27 -17.69 -29.54
CA ILE A 16 -14.88 -18.95 -30.17
C ILE A 16 -15.02 -18.86 -31.68
N ASN A 17 -13.92 -19.16 -32.38
CA ASN A 17 -13.95 -19.23 -33.83
C ASN A 17 -14.92 -20.33 -34.30
N PRO A 18 -15.96 -20.02 -35.11
CA PRO A 18 -16.94 -21.00 -35.57
C PRO A 18 -16.30 -22.25 -36.23
N ALA A 19 -15.22 -22.07 -36.98
CA ALA A 19 -14.51 -23.17 -37.63
C ALA A 19 -13.78 -24.11 -36.64
N LEU A 20 -13.39 -23.59 -35.46
CA LEU A 20 -12.71 -24.37 -34.40
C LEU A 20 -13.66 -24.95 -33.36
N ARG A 21 -14.94 -24.59 -33.41
CA ARG A 21 -15.95 -25.02 -32.44
C ARG A 21 -16.00 -26.54 -32.24
N PRO A 22 -16.06 -27.41 -33.31
CA PRO A 22 -16.05 -28.85 -33.15
C PRO A 22 -14.76 -29.38 -32.51
N THR A 23 -13.63 -28.81 -32.89
CA THR A 23 -12.32 -29.19 -32.36
C THR A 23 -12.21 -28.86 -30.87
N VAL A 24 -12.62 -27.65 -30.45
CA VAL A 24 -12.63 -27.22 -29.03
C VAL A 24 -13.57 -28.08 -28.24
N THR A 25 -14.79 -28.35 -28.76
CA THR A 25 -15.78 -29.19 -28.08
C THR A 25 -15.24 -30.62 -27.89
N GLY A 26 -14.64 -31.21 -28.92
CA GLY A 26 -14.05 -32.55 -28.87
C GLY A 26 -12.85 -32.65 -27.92
N ALA A 27 -11.96 -31.66 -27.94
CA ALA A 27 -10.77 -31.64 -27.08
C ALA A 27 -11.12 -31.52 -25.58
N LEU A 28 -12.25 -30.95 -25.23
CA LEU A 28 -12.74 -30.82 -23.85
C LEU A 28 -13.62 -32.01 -23.42
N GLY A 29 -13.87 -32.98 -24.28
CA GLY A 29 -14.65 -34.19 -24.00
C GLY A 29 -16.06 -33.86 -23.49
N ALA A 30 -16.51 -34.56 -22.45
CA ALA A 30 -17.86 -34.38 -21.88
C ALA A 30 -18.12 -32.93 -21.39
N ALA A 31 -17.11 -32.17 -21.04
CA ALA A 31 -17.25 -30.78 -20.61
C ALA A 31 -17.39 -29.80 -21.79
N GLY A 32 -17.02 -30.22 -23.01
CA GLY A 32 -16.97 -29.40 -24.20
C GLY A 32 -18.24 -28.60 -24.49
N PRO A 33 -19.41 -29.23 -24.56
CA PRO A 33 -20.65 -28.52 -24.85
C PRO A 33 -20.97 -27.41 -23.85
N ALA A 34 -20.77 -27.66 -22.54
CA ALA A 34 -21.02 -26.68 -21.50
C ALA A 34 -20.05 -25.50 -21.54
N ILE A 35 -18.75 -25.77 -21.78
CA ILE A 35 -17.71 -24.75 -21.93
C ILE A 35 -17.99 -23.86 -23.15
N VAL A 36 -18.31 -24.48 -24.31
CA VAL A 36 -18.63 -23.74 -25.54
C VAL A 36 -19.88 -22.87 -25.34
N ALA A 37 -20.92 -23.39 -24.71
CA ALA A 37 -22.09 -22.58 -24.36
C ALA A 37 -21.77 -21.44 -23.39
N GLY A 38 -20.79 -21.63 -22.50
CA GLY A 38 -20.27 -20.58 -21.64
C GLY A 38 -19.57 -19.48 -22.42
N LEU A 39 -18.77 -19.82 -23.42
CA LEU A 39 -18.12 -18.86 -24.32
C LEU A 39 -19.14 -18.11 -25.19
N ASP A 40 -20.20 -18.80 -25.68
CA ASP A 40 -21.30 -18.15 -26.41
C ASP A 40 -22.03 -17.12 -25.55
N ARG A 41 -22.21 -17.42 -24.27
CA ARG A 41 -22.79 -16.42 -23.35
C ARG A 41 -21.88 -15.20 -23.17
N LEU A 42 -20.54 -15.36 -23.20
CA LEU A 42 -19.62 -14.23 -23.16
C LEU A 42 -19.81 -13.29 -24.36
N ASP A 43 -20.16 -13.81 -25.54
CA ASP A 43 -20.42 -12.97 -26.73
C ASP A 43 -21.64 -12.05 -26.55
N THR A 44 -22.51 -12.36 -25.59
CA THR A 44 -23.68 -11.54 -25.25
C THR A 44 -23.41 -10.56 -24.11
N LEU A 45 -22.19 -10.53 -23.59
CA LEU A 45 -21.81 -9.58 -22.56
C LEU A 45 -21.85 -8.18 -23.17
N ASN A 46 -22.81 -7.42 -22.72
CA ASN A 46 -22.92 -5.99 -23.04
C ASN A 46 -22.31 -5.22 -21.87
N ASP A 47 -22.00 -3.95 -22.01
CA ASP A 47 -21.36 -3.08 -21.00
C ASP A 47 -22.14 -2.97 -19.66
N ARG A 48 -23.07 -3.86 -19.42
CA ARG A 48 -23.79 -4.04 -18.17
C ARG A 48 -23.18 -5.19 -17.41
N GLY A 49 -23.00 -5.00 -16.18
CA GLY A 49 -22.67 -6.12 -15.35
C GLY A 49 -21.41 -5.89 -14.57
N SER A 50 -21.68 -5.26 -13.50
CA SER A 50 -20.77 -5.21 -12.38
C SER A 50 -21.53 -5.66 -11.14
N THR A 51 -20.78 -5.88 -10.09
CA THR A 51 -21.32 -5.94 -8.74
C THR A 51 -21.93 -4.57 -8.40
N ILE A 52 -23.16 -4.59 -7.88
CA ILE A 52 -23.80 -3.40 -7.30
C ILE A 52 -23.78 -3.58 -5.78
N ASP A 53 -22.59 -3.50 -5.21
CA ASP A 53 -22.41 -3.67 -3.78
C ASP A 53 -22.58 -2.33 -3.07
N ARG A 54 -23.27 -2.36 -1.95
CA ARG A 54 -23.49 -1.20 -1.10
C ARG A 54 -22.95 -1.51 0.28
N TYR A 55 -22.05 -0.66 0.73
CA TYR A 55 -21.44 -0.75 2.03
C TYR A 55 -21.80 0.48 2.84
N PHE A 56 -22.19 0.26 4.09
CA PHE A 56 -22.48 1.31 5.05
C PHE A 56 -21.64 1.06 6.30
N GLN A 57 -20.87 2.05 6.68
CA GLN A 57 -20.11 2.01 7.92
C GLN A 57 -20.47 3.23 8.77
N ASN A 58 -20.78 2.98 10.03
CA ASN A 58 -21.01 4.02 11.02
C ASN A 58 -19.98 3.86 12.14
N GLY A 59 -19.19 4.90 12.35
CA GLY A 59 -18.17 4.96 13.40
C GLY A 59 -18.61 5.88 14.53
N THR A 60 -18.41 5.45 15.76
CA THR A 60 -18.52 6.28 16.95
C THR A 60 -17.22 6.19 17.72
N ASN A 61 -16.61 7.33 17.96
CA ASN A 61 -15.34 7.44 18.66
C ASN A 61 -15.47 8.47 19.79
N TRP A 62 -14.94 8.15 20.96
CA TRP A 62 -14.72 9.11 22.04
C TRP A 62 -13.35 8.89 22.66
N ALA A 63 -12.78 9.94 23.20
CA ALA A 63 -11.49 9.85 23.85
C ALA A 63 -11.37 10.81 25.01
N LEU A 64 -10.63 10.39 26.02
CA LEU A 64 -10.18 11.22 27.13
C LEU A 64 -8.65 11.31 27.06
N PHE A 65 -8.09 12.50 27.20
CA PHE A 65 -6.66 12.69 27.16
C PHE A 65 -6.16 13.72 28.16
N THR A 66 -4.90 13.59 28.54
CA THR A 66 -4.16 14.57 29.33
C THR A 66 -2.81 14.83 28.67
N HIS A 67 -2.33 16.07 28.82
CA HIS A 67 -1.01 16.49 28.36
C HIS A 67 -0.40 17.41 29.41
N ASN A 68 0.73 17.05 29.97
CA ASN A 68 1.36 17.75 31.08
C ASN A 68 2.81 18.02 30.77
N ILE A 69 3.28 19.22 31.02
CA ILE A 69 4.69 19.60 30.96
C ILE A 69 5.12 19.94 32.39
N VAL A 70 6.09 19.19 32.89
CA VAL A 70 6.68 19.36 34.20
C VAL A 70 8.08 19.92 34.03
N ASN A 71 8.28 21.13 34.49
CA ASN A 71 9.61 21.76 34.55
C ASN A 71 10.33 21.19 35.76
N ILE A 72 11.28 20.26 35.55
CA ILE A 72 12.07 19.64 36.62
C ILE A 72 13.11 20.65 37.11
N THR A 73 13.72 21.37 36.17
CA THR A 73 14.63 22.50 36.40
C THR A 73 14.36 23.58 35.33
N ASP A 74 15.06 24.70 35.37
CA ASP A 74 14.96 25.74 34.34
C ASP A 74 15.40 25.24 32.93
N THR A 75 16.17 24.16 32.90
CA THR A 75 16.74 23.61 31.66
C THR A 75 16.21 22.21 31.30
N ILE A 76 15.52 21.54 32.21
CA ILE A 76 15.02 20.16 32.03
C ILE A 76 13.51 20.11 32.17
N ASN A 77 12.84 19.64 31.12
CA ASN A 77 11.39 19.47 31.08
C ASN A 77 11.03 18.02 30.78
N LEU A 78 10.00 17.53 31.48
CA LEU A 78 9.35 16.24 31.19
C LEU A 78 7.95 16.49 30.66
N THR A 79 7.68 16.05 29.45
CA THR A 79 6.34 16.07 28.84
C THR A 79 5.74 14.68 28.94
N LEU A 80 4.53 14.58 29.50
CA LEU A 80 3.77 13.34 29.63
C LEU A 80 2.39 13.52 28.99
N GLY A 81 2.06 12.66 28.04
CA GLY A 81 0.74 12.57 27.42
C GLY A 81 0.15 11.18 27.61
N LEU A 82 -1.12 11.11 27.95
CA LEU A 82 -1.87 9.86 28.00
C LEU A 82 -3.22 10.08 27.35
N ARG A 83 -3.66 9.11 26.53
CA ARG A 83 -4.96 9.13 25.90
C ARG A 83 -5.58 7.74 25.98
N TYR A 84 -6.83 7.68 26.41
CA TYR A 84 -7.72 6.55 26.24
C TYR A 84 -8.68 6.86 25.10
N THR A 85 -8.84 5.91 24.17
CA THR A 85 -9.76 6.04 23.04
C THR A 85 -10.64 4.80 22.99
N SER A 86 -11.95 4.99 22.84
CA SER A 86 -12.91 3.93 22.54
C SER A 86 -13.46 4.17 21.14
N ASP A 87 -13.29 3.21 20.26
CA ASP A 87 -13.76 3.24 18.87
C ASP A 87 -14.74 2.10 18.62
N LYS A 88 -15.89 2.41 18.06
CA LYS A 88 -16.90 1.44 17.68
C LYS A 88 -17.30 1.63 16.23
N LYS A 89 -17.20 0.57 15.43
CA LYS A 89 -17.62 0.56 14.02
C LYS A 89 -18.74 -0.46 13.82
N LYS A 90 -19.83 -0.02 13.21
CA LYS A 90 -20.92 -0.86 12.72
C LYS A 90 -20.84 -0.94 11.21
N PHE A 91 -21.03 -2.11 10.68
CA PHE A 91 -20.91 -2.42 9.26
C PHE A 91 -22.18 -3.12 8.76
N ASP A 92 -22.68 -2.67 7.63
CA ASP A 92 -23.79 -3.30 6.89
C ASP A 92 -23.38 -3.33 5.41
N ALA A 93 -23.47 -4.47 4.77
CA ALA A 93 -23.22 -4.61 3.35
C ALA A 93 -24.38 -5.35 2.67
N ARG A 94 -24.70 -4.92 1.46
CA ARG A 94 -25.73 -5.52 0.60
C ARG A 94 -25.12 -5.76 -0.76
N PHE A 95 -25.16 -7.01 -1.22
CA PHE A 95 -24.53 -7.43 -2.45
C PHE A 95 -25.57 -7.56 -3.56
N GLY A 96 -25.31 -6.91 -4.67
CA GLY A 96 -26.09 -7.00 -5.88
C GLY A 96 -25.22 -7.34 -7.08
N ASN A 97 -25.84 -7.82 -8.15
CA ASN A 97 -25.18 -8.06 -9.43
C ASN A 97 -26.24 -8.09 -10.53
N ASP A 98 -26.07 -7.31 -11.56
CA ASP A 98 -26.93 -7.31 -12.75
C ASP A 98 -26.28 -8.01 -13.95
N ASN A 99 -25.10 -8.61 -13.76
CA ASN A 99 -24.42 -9.41 -14.77
C ASN A 99 -25.04 -10.79 -14.93
N THR A 100 -26.03 -10.88 -15.81
CA THR A 100 -26.74 -12.15 -16.09
C THR A 100 -25.83 -13.19 -16.74
N VAL A 101 -24.79 -12.79 -17.47
CA VAL A 101 -23.81 -13.70 -18.08
C VAL A 101 -22.96 -14.34 -16.99
N CYS A 102 -22.52 -13.57 -15.98
CA CYS A 102 -21.82 -14.09 -14.82
C CYS A 102 -22.65 -15.15 -14.09
N THR A 103 -23.88 -14.80 -13.71
CA THR A 103 -24.74 -15.70 -12.91
C THR A 103 -25.10 -16.97 -13.68
N ALA A 104 -25.39 -16.85 -14.99
CA ALA A 104 -25.68 -18.00 -15.85
C ALA A 104 -24.46 -18.92 -16.03
N ASN A 105 -23.27 -18.36 -16.23
CA ASN A 105 -22.05 -19.16 -16.37
C ASN A 105 -21.62 -19.81 -15.04
N GLN A 106 -21.78 -19.14 -13.93
CA GLN A 106 -21.56 -19.77 -12.62
C GLN A 106 -22.49 -20.97 -12.41
N ALA A 107 -23.79 -20.82 -12.65
CA ALA A 107 -24.74 -21.91 -12.49
C ALA A 107 -24.46 -23.10 -13.44
N ALA A 108 -24.15 -22.82 -14.71
CA ALA A 108 -23.94 -23.84 -15.72
C ALA A 108 -22.60 -24.57 -15.60
N LEU A 109 -21.55 -23.89 -15.14
CA LEU A 109 -20.19 -24.42 -15.11
C LEU A 109 -19.73 -24.86 -13.71
N ALA A 110 -20.49 -24.56 -12.65
CA ALA A 110 -20.17 -24.99 -11.28
C ALA A 110 -19.90 -26.50 -11.17
N PRO A 111 -20.70 -27.40 -11.79
CA PRO A 111 -20.45 -28.84 -11.73
C PRO A 111 -19.08 -29.25 -12.31
N LEU A 112 -18.52 -28.47 -13.21
CA LEU A 112 -17.23 -28.76 -13.84
C LEU A 112 -16.02 -28.39 -12.97
N LEU A 113 -16.20 -27.59 -11.93
CA LEU A 113 -15.13 -27.15 -11.03
C LEU A 113 -14.53 -28.28 -10.20
N THR A 114 -15.19 -29.44 -10.13
CA THR A 114 -14.69 -30.64 -9.46
C THR A 114 -14.16 -31.71 -10.44
N THR A 115 -14.03 -31.36 -11.72
CA THR A 115 -13.58 -32.29 -12.80
C THR A 115 -12.23 -31.86 -13.38
N ALA A 116 -11.69 -32.65 -14.31
CA ALA A 116 -10.49 -32.30 -15.07
C ALA A 116 -10.64 -30.98 -15.86
N ALA A 117 -11.87 -30.52 -16.12
CA ALA A 117 -12.16 -29.25 -16.80
C ALA A 117 -12.21 -28.04 -15.86
N ALA A 118 -11.91 -28.21 -14.56
CA ALA A 118 -12.03 -27.16 -13.53
C ALA A 118 -11.30 -25.87 -13.91
N GLY A 119 -10.07 -25.94 -14.42
CA GLY A 119 -9.31 -24.77 -14.82
C GLY A 119 -9.96 -23.97 -15.95
N THR A 120 -10.50 -24.67 -16.96
CA THR A 120 -11.18 -24.02 -18.09
C THR A 120 -12.54 -23.45 -17.67
N ALA A 121 -13.32 -24.21 -16.91
CA ALA A 121 -14.60 -23.74 -16.37
C ALA A 121 -14.42 -22.51 -15.47
N GLY A 122 -13.44 -22.55 -14.58
CA GLY A 122 -13.06 -21.43 -13.71
C GLY A 122 -12.64 -20.18 -14.50
N ALA A 123 -11.87 -20.36 -15.58
CA ALA A 123 -11.47 -19.24 -16.45
C ALA A 123 -12.68 -18.59 -17.15
N VAL A 124 -13.61 -19.38 -17.68
CA VAL A 124 -14.84 -18.86 -18.32
C VAL A 124 -15.72 -18.13 -17.29
N ILE A 125 -15.90 -18.69 -16.10
CA ILE A 125 -16.60 -18.02 -15.00
C ILE A 125 -15.91 -16.72 -14.63
N GLY A 126 -14.59 -16.73 -14.44
CA GLY A 126 -13.79 -15.55 -14.09
C GLY A 126 -13.93 -14.42 -15.11
N LEU A 127 -13.84 -14.74 -16.40
CA LEU A 127 -14.07 -13.79 -17.49
C LEU A 127 -15.50 -13.24 -17.48
N SER A 128 -16.49 -14.10 -17.30
CA SER A 128 -17.91 -13.70 -17.25
C SER A 128 -18.20 -12.76 -16.08
N CYS A 129 -17.53 -12.98 -14.96
CA CYS A 129 -17.76 -12.26 -13.71
C CYS A 129 -16.76 -11.13 -13.47
N GLN A 130 -15.89 -10.82 -14.47
CA GLN A 130 -14.89 -9.77 -14.37
C GLN A 130 -14.00 -9.87 -13.10
N GLY A 131 -13.71 -11.10 -12.69
CA GLY A 131 -12.87 -11.42 -11.53
C GLY A 131 -13.54 -11.35 -10.16
N ASN A 132 -14.48 -10.44 -9.94
CA ASN A 132 -14.96 -10.11 -8.58
C ASN A 132 -16.40 -10.54 -8.25
N SER A 133 -17.14 -11.02 -9.23
CA SER A 133 -18.57 -11.27 -9.09
C SER A 133 -18.85 -12.75 -8.81
N THR A 134 -19.67 -13.04 -7.79
CA THR A 134 -20.14 -14.38 -7.47
C THR A 134 -21.66 -14.36 -7.38
N ALA A 135 -22.33 -15.32 -8.02
CA ALA A 135 -23.78 -15.44 -7.98
C ALA A 135 -24.29 -15.76 -6.57
N GLU A 136 -23.53 -16.51 -5.82
CA GLU A 136 -23.89 -16.97 -4.47
C GLU A 136 -24.08 -15.83 -3.47
N LEU A 137 -23.46 -14.69 -3.73
CA LEU A 137 -23.54 -13.51 -2.86
C LEU A 137 -24.66 -12.54 -3.28
N ASN A 138 -25.26 -12.72 -4.45
CA ASN A 138 -26.30 -11.83 -4.93
C ASN A 138 -27.55 -11.90 -4.02
N GLY A 139 -28.03 -10.73 -3.62
CA GLY A 139 -29.17 -10.59 -2.71
C GLY A 139 -28.84 -10.80 -1.23
N VAL A 140 -27.57 -11.12 -0.91
CA VAL A 140 -27.14 -11.31 0.47
C VAL A 140 -26.91 -9.97 1.15
N ALA A 141 -27.38 -9.85 2.40
CA ALA A 141 -27.07 -8.77 3.30
C ALA A 141 -26.32 -9.32 4.53
N ILE A 142 -25.25 -8.66 4.90
CA ILE A 142 -24.45 -9.02 6.08
C ILE A 142 -24.31 -7.81 7.01
N ARG A 143 -24.17 -8.08 8.30
CA ARG A 143 -23.95 -7.07 9.33
C ARG A 143 -22.91 -7.54 10.31
N ASP A 144 -22.09 -6.59 10.76
CA ASP A 144 -21.09 -6.86 11.79
C ASP A 144 -20.79 -5.58 12.58
N GLN A 145 -20.06 -5.74 13.67
CA GLN A 145 -19.54 -4.64 14.45
C GLN A 145 -18.21 -5.02 15.10
N ARG A 146 -17.39 -4.02 15.30
CA ARG A 146 -16.17 -4.14 16.12
C ARG A 146 -16.09 -3.00 17.10
N SER A 147 -15.45 -3.24 18.22
CA SER A 147 -15.14 -2.23 19.23
C SER A 147 -13.70 -2.43 19.68
N GLU A 148 -13.02 -1.33 19.90
CA GLU A 148 -11.61 -1.26 20.30
C GLU A 148 -11.47 -0.21 21.39
N ASP A 149 -10.69 -0.56 22.41
CA ASP A 149 -10.38 0.32 23.54
C ASP A 149 -8.86 0.36 23.69
N GLU A 150 -8.25 1.53 23.44
CA GLU A 150 -6.80 1.63 23.35
C GLU A 150 -6.25 2.76 24.20
N PHE A 151 -5.13 2.45 24.89
CA PHE A 151 -4.31 3.42 25.57
C PHE A 151 -3.11 3.79 24.70
N THR A 152 -2.97 5.07 24.43
CA THR A 152 -1.82 5.66 23.74
C THR A 152 -1.20 6.75 24.58
N GLY A 153 0.05 7.09 24.31
CA GLY A 153 0.70 8.12 25.12
C GLY A 153 2.09 8.45 24.64
N THR A 154 2.68 9.45 25.29
CA THR A 154 4.05 9.89 25.02
C THR A 154 4.73 10.32 26.30
N ALA A 155 6.03 10.09 26.37
CA ALA A 155 6.92 10.63 27.39
C ALA A 155 8.14 11.23 26.70
N ILE A 156 8.43 12.51 26.94
CA ILE A 156 9.56 13.22 26.34
C ILE A 156 10.35 13.90 27.44
N LEU A 157 11.62 13.55 27.56
CA LEU A 157 12.59 14.27 28.37
C LEU A 157 13.37 15.24 27.47
N SER A 158 13.32 16.51 27.78
CA SER A 158 14.00 17.57 27.06
C SER A 158 15.00 18.28 27.97
N TRP A 159 16.20 18.53 27.47
CA TRP A 159 17.26 19.23 28.19
C TRP A 159 17.87 20.32 27.31
N LYS A 160 17.93 21.55 27.82
CA LYS A 160 18.60 22.70 27.22
C LYS A 160 19.83 23.09 28.03
N PRO A 161 20.98 22.47 27.78
CA PRO A 161 22.21 22.80 28.53
C PRO A 161 22.71 24.24 28.27
N ILE A 162 22.41 24.76 27.09
CA ILE A 162 22.59 26.16 26.67
C ILE A 162 21.39 26.59 25.82
N ASP A 163 21.18 27.88 25.65
CA ASP A 163 20.02 28.44 24.95
C ASP A 163 19.88 27.93 23.50
N ASP A 164 20.99 27.69 22.83
CA ASP A 164 21.07 27.31 21.42
C ASP A 164 20.98 25.77 21.20
N LEU A 165 21.03 24.95 22.27
CA LEU A 165 21.08 23.49 22.15
C LEU A 165 19.94 22.84 22.93
N LEU A 166 19.11 22.08 22.21
CA LEU A 166 18.10 21.18 22.77
C LEU A 166 18.53 19.72 22.54
N LEU A 167 18.60 18.96 23.61
CA LEU A 167 18.71 17.49 23.59
C LEU A 167 17.39 16.89 24.06
N TYR A 168 16.95 15.79 23.46
CA TYR A 168 15.73 15.13 23.88
C TYR A 168 15.77 13.61 23.65
N GLY A 169 15.00 12.90 24.46
CA GLY A 169 14.66 11.52 24.24
C GLY A 169 13.16 11.33 24.41
N SER A 170 12.55 10.54 23.56
CA SER A 170 11.11 10.30 23.59
C SER A 170 10.76 8.82 23.44
N TYR A 171 9.65 8.48 24.07
CA TYR A 171 8.88 7.27 23.81
C TYR A 171 7.45 7.66 23.48
N ALA A 172 6.88 7.03 22.47
CA ALA A 172 5.49 7.20 22.12
C ALA A 172 4.85 5.86 21.73
N ARG A 173 3.63 5.64 22.22
CA ARG A 173 2.76 4.56 21.78
C ARG A 173 1.56 5.13 21.07
N GLY A 174 1.36 4.68 19.83
CA GLY A 174 0.24 5.06 18.97
C GLY A 174 -0.56 3.86 18.50
N TYR A 175 -1.76 4.11 17.94
CA TYR A 175 -2.54 3.09 17.29
C TYR A 175 -3.26 3.64 16.05
N LYS A 176 -3.58 2.74 15.15
CA LYS A 176 -4.45 2.97 14.00
C LYS A 176 -5.60 1.98 14.09
N ALA A 177 -6.82 2.49 14.10
CA ALA A 177 -8.00 1.67 14.31
C ALA A 177 -8.16 0.58 13.23
N GLY A 178 -8.64 -0.58 13.64
CA GLY A 178 -9.07 -1.64 12.73
C GLY A 178 -10.33 -1.25 11.95
N GLY A 179 -10.76 -2.11 11.06
CA GLY A 179 -11.88 -1.81 10.18
C GLY A 179 -12.41 -3.02 9.41
N PHE A 180 -13.07 -2.70 8.29
CA PHE A 180 -13.66 -3.68 7.40
C PHE A 180 -13.17 -3.45 5.97
N ASN A 181 -12.80 -4.52 5.29
CA ASN A 181 -12.56 -4.51 3.86
C ASN A 181 -13.89 -4.36 3.11
N LEU A 182 -13.92 -3.47 2.12
CA LEU A 182 -15.12 -3.16 1.34
C LEU A 182 -15.12 -3.90 0.01
N ASP A 183 -14.86 -5.20 0.07
CA ASP A 183 -14.89 -6.08 -1.10
C ASP A 183 -15.46 -7.45 -0.74
N ARG A 184 -16.55 -7.82 -1.38
CA ARG A 184 -17.20 -9.13 -1.15
C ARG A 184 -16.35 -10.33 -1.54
N SER A 185 -15.34 -10.13 -2.39
CA SER A 185 -14.45 -11.21 -2.80
C SER A 185 -13.63 -11.77 -1.62
N ALA A 186 -13.44 -10.99 -0.56
CA ALA A 186 -12.83 -11.46 0.68
C ALA A 186 -13.68 -12.52 1.42
N LEU A 187 -14.97 -12.61 1.11
CA LEU A 187 -15.86 -13.63 1.67
C LEU A 187 -15.73 -14.97 0.97
N LYS A 188 -15.02 -15.06 -0.15
CA LYS A 188 -14.81 -16.32 -0.85
C LYS A 188 -13.84 -17.19 -0.06
N SER A 189 -14.24 -18.43 0.17
CA SER A 189 -13.28 -19.48 0.44
C SER A 189 -12.65 -19.93 -0.88
N PRO A 190 -11.33 -20.06 -0.99
CA PRO A 190 -10.67 -20.45 -2.23
C PRO A 190 -11.05 -21.86 -2.72
N ILE A 191 -11.66 -22.69 -1.88
CA ILE A 191 -11.89 -24.12 -2.14
C ILE A 191 -13.37 -24.53 -2.06
N ALA A 192 -14.21 -23.76 -1.38
CA ALA A 192 -15.60 -24.14 -1.16
C ALA A 192 -16.55 -23.23 -1.92
N THR A 193 -17.58 -23.81 -2.52
CA THR A 193 -18.74 -23.04 -2.95
C THR A 193 -19.32 -22.36 -1.72
N PHE A 194 -19.76 -21.11 -1.86
CA PHE A 194 -20.28 -20.33 -0.74
C PHE A 194 -21.40 -21.03 0.03
N ALA A 195 -22.23 -21.80 -0.67
CA ALA A 195 -23.28 -22.61 -0.07
C ALA A 195 -22.78 -23.67 0.93
N SER A 196 -21.54 -24.13 0.80
CA SER A 196 -20.97 -25.15 1.68
C SER A 196 -20.44 -24.62 3.02
N VAL A 197 -20.34 -23.30 3.20
CA VAL A 197 -19.79 -22.65 4.41
C VAL A 197 -20.85 -21.97 5.29
N GLY A 198 -22.11 -22.28 5.14
CA GLY A 198 -23.18 -21.79 6.02
C GLY A 198 -23.64 -20.36 5.77
N GLY A 199 -23.23 -19.75 4.65
CA GLY A 199 -23.69 -18.44 4.22
C GLY A 199 -22.72 -17.28 4.55
N ALA A 200 -22.97 -16.12 3.95
CA ALA A 200 -22.10 -14.94 4.02
C ALA A 200 -21.90 -14.40 5.44
N GLN A 201 -22.93 -14.49 6.28
CA GLN A 201 -22.86 -13.96 7.64
C GLN A 201 -21.82 -14.69 8.50
N VAL A 202 -21.58 -15.98 8.25
CA VAL A 202 -20.55 -16.76 8.97
C VAL A 202 -19.15 -16.29 8.61
N LEU A 203 -18.96 -15.80 7.38
CA LEU A 203 -17.66 -15.38 6.86
C LEU A 203 -17.41 -13.88 7.02
N VAL A 204 -18.33 -13.11 7.58
CA VAL A 204 -18.19 -11.64 7.68
C VAL A 204 -16.94 -11.20 8.43
N ARG A 205 -16.43 -12.01 9.37
CA ARG A 205 -15.17 -11.77 10.05
C ARG A 205 -13.96 -11.69 9.10
N ASN A 206 -14.03 -12.31 7.93
CA ASN A 206 -12.97 -12.25 6.92
C ASN A 206 -12.84 -10.85 6.28
N LEU A 207 -13.84 -9.98 6.49
CA LEU A 207 -13.75 -8.58 6.09
C LEU A 207 -13.04 -7.73 7.12
N GLN A 208 -12.91 -8.19 8.37
CA GLN A 208 -12.29 -7.42 9.44
C GLN A 208 -10.76 -7.45 9.33
N PHE A 209 -10.15 -6.35 9.73
CA PHE A 209 -8.73 -6.25 10.05
C PHE A 209 -8.55 -5.57 11.40
N ASP A 210 -7.52 -5.99 12.13
CA ASP A 210 -7.26 -5.56 13.49
C ASP A 210 -6.58 -4.19 13.56
N PRO A 211 -6.64 -3.50 14.72
CA PRO A 211 -5.88 -2.28 14.92
C PRO A 211 -4.38 -2.54 14.85
N GLU A 212 -3.66 -1.57 14.30
CA GLU A 212 -2.21 -1.53 14.27
C GLU A 212 -1.71 -0.73 15.47
N MET A 213 -0.70 -1.25 16.15
CA MET A 213 -0.03 -0.59 17.25
C MET A 213 1.40 -0.22 16.87
N VAL A 214 1.88 0.91 17.35
CA VAL A 214 3.28 1.33 17.17
C VAL A 214 3.87 1.76 18.50
N ASP A 215 5.05 1.22 18.81
CA ASP A 215 5.92 1.69 19.88
C ASP A 215 7.14 2.38 19.26
N SER A 216 7.32 3.67 19.51
CA SER A 216 8.34 4.52 18.90
C SER A 216 9.28 5.10 19.94
N TYR A 217 10.57 5.06 19.63
CA TYR A 217 11.66 5.60 20.43
C TYR A 217 12.48 6.57 19.58
N GLU A 218 12.80 7.73 20.11
CA GLU A 218 13.62 8.71 19.41
C GLU A 218 14.58 9.41 20.38
N LEU A 219 15.80 9.64 19.92
CA LEU A 219 16.81 10.49 20.56
C LEU A 219 17.22 11.55 19.57
N GLY A 220 17.29 12.80 20.01
CA GLY A 220 17.64 13.88 19.11
C GLY A 220 18.37 15.04 19.76
N ALA A 221 19.02 15.82 18.90
CA ALA A 221 19.70 17.05 19.23
C ALA A 221 19.33 18.13 18.20
N LYS A 222 19.01 19.33 18.66
CA LYS A 222 18.75 20.50 17.82
C LYS A 222 19.64 21.65 18.28
N TYR A 223 20.47 22.14 17.38
CA TYR A 223 21.34 23.30 17.59
C TYR A 223 20.95 24.40 16.62
N SER A 224 20.73 25.61 17.14
CA SER A 224 20.34 26.76 16.30
C SER A 224 20.94 28.03 16.81
N THR A 225 21.72 28.66 15.97
CA THR A 225 22.24 30.04 16.15
C THR A 225 21.63 30.94 15.06
N GLY A 226 21.92 32.24 15.06
CA GLY A 226 21.41 33.18 14.05
C GLY A 226 21.52 32.69 12.59
N PRO A 227 22.71 32.34 12.09
CA PRO A 227 22.92 31.94 10.68
C PRO A 227 22.85 30.42 10.43
N PHE A 228 22.91 29.59 11.48
CA PHE A 228 23.06 28.14 11.34
C PHE A 228 22.06 27.38 12.17
N SER A 229 21.45 26.34 11.58
CA SER A 229 20.64 25.35 12.32
C SER A 229 21.03 23.94 11.91
N LEU A 230 21.05 23.02 12.87
CA LEU A 230 21.30 21.61 12.68
C LEU A 230 20.36 20.81 13.60
N SER A 231 19.67 19.85 13.03
CA SER A 231 18.86 18.86 13.74
C SER A 231 19.35 17.47 13.39
N VAL A 232 19.57 16.64 14.39
CA VAL A 232 19.93 15.23 14.24
C VAL A 232 19.01 14.42 15.12
N SER A 233 18.43 13.35 14.60
CA SER A 233 17.69 12.37 15.39
C SER A 233 18.02 10.95 14.97
N ALA A 234 17.92 10.02 15.91
CA ALA A 234 17.93 8.58 15.68
C ALA A 234 16.65 8.01 16.24
N PHE A 235 15.99 7.14 15.46
CA PHE A 235 14.69 6.62 15.80
C PHE A 235 14.57 5.12 15.56
N ARG A 236 13.61 4.52 16.27
CA ARG A 236 13.14 3.15 16.04
C ARG A 236 11.67 3.08 16.36
N SER A 237 10.89 2.48 15.45
CA SER A 237 9.47 2.20 15.65
C SER A 237 9.16 0.75 15.30
N ASP A 238 8.48 0.06 16.21
CA ASP A 238 8.05 -1.33 16.08
C ASP A 238 6.53 -1.35 15.89
N PHE A 239 6.06 -1.93 14.78
CA PHE A 239 4.65 -2.01 14.42
C PHE A 239 4.12 -3.42 14.63
N SER A 240 3.13 -3.55 15.50
CA SER A 240 2.40 -4.79 15.75
C SER A 240 1.05 -4.76 15.02
N SER A 241 0.63 -5.91 14.52
CA SER A 241 -0.57 -6.03 13.67
C SER A 241 -0.57 -5.03 12.51
N PHE A 242 0.58 -4.87 11.87
CA PHE A 242 0.77 -3.92 10.78
C PHE A 242 -0.28 -4.10 9.69
N GLN A 243 -1.00 -3.03 9.34
CA GLN A 243 -2.06 -3.05 8.35
C GLN A 243 -1.47 -2.86 6.95
N LEU A 244 -1.36 -3.95 6.20
CA LEU A 244 -0.83 -3.97 4.86
C LEU A 244 -1.98 -4.05 3.84
N ASN A 245 -2.04 -3.08 2.92
CA ASN A 245 -2.92 -3.17 1.76
C ASN A 245 -2.18 -3.92 0.64
N THR A 246 -2.63 -5.10 0.32
CA THR A 246 -1.99 -5.97 -0.67
C THR A 246 -2.98 -6.68 -1.57
N PHE A 247 -2.49 -7.08 -2.74
CA PHE A 247 -3.25 -7.88 -3.70
C PHE A 247 -3.07 -9.37 -3.39
N ASN A 248 -4.15 -10.07 -3.06
CA ASN A 248 -4.12 -11.50 -2.72
C ASN A 248 -4.25 -12.45 -3.92
N GLY A 249 -4.07 -11.93 -5.14
CA GLY A 249 -4.28 -12.65 -6.39
C GLY A 249 -5.65 -12.40 -7.04
N THR A 250 -6.60 -11.84 -6.29
CA THR A 250 -7.96 -11.56 -6.77
C THR A 250 -8.37 -10.12 -6.48
N VAL A 251 -8.13 -9.64 -5.27
CA VAL A 251 -8.57 -8.33 -4.79
C VAL A 251 -7.51 -7.69 -3.92
N PHE A 252 -7.59 -6.36 -3.78
CA PHE A 252 -6.83 -5.62 -2.79
C PHE A 252 -7.55 -5.64 -1.45
N LEU A 253 -6.86 -6.11 -0.42
CA LEU A 253 -7.37 -6.21 0.94
C LEU A 253 -6.36 -5.63 1.92
N VAL A 254 -6.87 -5.06 2.99
CA VAL A 254 -6.07 -4.80 4.18
C VAL A 254 -5.97 -6.09 4.98
N GLN A 255 -4.75 -6.54 5.20
CA GLN A 255 -4.42 -7.70 6.04
C GLN A 255 -3.46 -7.25 7.14
N ASN A 256 -3.55 -7.85 8.31
CA ASN A 256 -2.57 -7.64 9.36
C ASN A 256 -1.41 -8.61 9.21
N VAL A 257 -0.19 -8.11 9.44
CA VAL A 257 1.01 -8.93 9.54
C VAL A 257 1.69 -8.69 10.89
N ASN A 258 2.20 -9.77 11.46
CA ASN A 258 2.90 -9.79 12.73
C ASN A 258 4.21 -10.55 12.61
N GLY A 259 5.08 -10.44 13.59
CA GLY A 259 6.22 -11.32 13.78
C GLY A 259 5.93 -12.42 14.80
N CYS A 260 6.80 -13.43 14.84
CA CYS A 260 6.77 -14.49 15.82
C CYS A 260 8.15 -14.69 16.45
N ASP A 261 8.21 -14.75 17.77
CA ASP A 261 9.49 -14.97 18.47
C ASP A 261 9.91 -16.44 18.46
N ASN A 262 8.94 -17.38 18.35
CA ASN A 262 9.20 -18.83 18.26
C ASN A 262 8.34 -19.43 17.15
N LEU A 263 8.72 -19.20 15.90
CA LEU A 263 7.98 -19.69 14.74
C LEU A 263 8.08 -21.21 14.62
N VAL A 264 6.96 -21.89 14.56
CA VAL A 264 6.91 -23.34 14.33
C VAL A 264 7.22 -23.61 12.86
N GLY A 265 8.21 -24.48 12.62
CA GLY A 265 8.61 -24.88 11.26
C GLY A 265 9.87 -24.25 10.72
N GLY A 266 10.59 -23.45 11.53
CA GLY A 266 11.92 -22.95 11.18
C GLY A 266 12.13 -21.45 11.39
N SER A 267 13.33 -20.99 11.07
CA SER A 267 13.78 -19.61 11.29
C SER A 267 13.27 -18.60 10.26
N ASN A 268 12.62 -19.04 9.21
CA ASN A 268 12.07 -18.18 8.16
C ASN A 268 10.56 -18.36 8.11
N ALA A 269 9.85 -17.32 7.71
CA ALA A 269 8.42 -17.37 7.53
C ALA A 269 8.00 -18.57 6.66
N ASP A 270 6.75 -18.97 6.82
CA ASP A 270 6.14 -20.08 6.10
C ASP A 270 6.25 -19.88 4.58
N THR A 271 7.25 -20.48 3.97
CA THR A 271 7.51 -20.44 2.53
C THR A 271 6.98 -21.67 1.82
N ASP A 272 6.56 -22.72 2.52
CA ASP A 272 6.19 -24.02 1.95
C ASP A 272 4.67 -24.18 1.78
N LEU A 273 3.86 -23.21 2.20
CA LEU A 273 2.39 -23.25 2.13
C LEU A 273 1.71 -24.29 3.04
N SER A 274 2.45 -24.91 3.94
CA SER A 274 1.90 -25.90 4.87
C SER A 274 1.18 -25.22 6.04
N ASN A 275 -0.02 -25.65 6.36
CA ASN A 275 -0.74 -25.21 7.56
C ASN A 275 -0.12 -25.76 8.87
N ALA A 276 0.86 -26.66 8.75
CA ALA A 276 1.56 -27.24 9.92
C ALA A 276 2.83 -26.48 10.29
N THR A 277 3.29 -25.58 9.41
CA THR A 277 4.47 -24.75 9.59
C THR A 277 4.11 -23.27 9.46
N GLY A 278 4.98 -22.39 9.90
CA GLY A 278 4.73 -20.95 9.87
C GLY A 278 3.65 -20.46 10.84
N SER A 279 3.21 -21.30 11.80
CA SER A 279 2.28 -20.92 12.85
C SER A 279 3.02 -20.44 14.11
N CYS A 280 2.35 -19.62 14.89
CA CYS A 280 2.89 -18.99 16.09
C CYS A 280 1.92 -19.18 17.27
N ALA A 281 2.46 -19.50 18.45
CA ALA A 281 1.64 -19.45 19.65
C ALA A 281 1.23 -18.00 19.95
N PRO A 282 0.01 -17.74 20.46
CA PRO A 282 -0.45 -16.37 20.72
C PRO A 282 0.47 -15.56 21.65
N GLY A 283 1.16 -16.24 22.59
CA GLY A 283 2.10 -15.59 23.50
C GLY A 283 3.44 -15.18 22.87
N ASP A 284 3.76 -15.71 21.68
CA ASP A 284 5.00 -15.45 20.95
C ASP A 284 4.79 -14.45 19.80
N VAL A 285 3.57 -13.98 19.61
CA VAL A 285 3.26 -12.96 18.58
C VAL A 285 3.85 -11.60 19.00
N SER A 286 4.58 -10.98 18.10
CA SER A 286 5.29 -9.73 18.33
C SER A 286 5.16 -8.79 17.11
N TYR A 287 5.91 -7.68 17.10
CA TYR A 287 5.85 -6.74 15.99
C TYR A 287 6.21 -7.40 14.64
N GLY A 288 5.51 -7.04 13.58
CA GLY A 288 5.75 -7.58 12.22
C GLY A 288 6.64 -6.70 11.35
N VAL A 289 6.67 -5.40 11.64
CA VAL A 289 7.45 -4.40 10.88
C VAL A 289 8.26 -3.55 11.84
N ARG A 290 9.49 -3.24 11.46
CA ARG A 290 10.34 -2.27 12.15
C ARG A 290 10.84 -1.24 11.18
N THR A 291 10.78 0.02 11.58
CA THR A 291 11.55 1.10 10.97
C THR A 291 12.56 1.65 11.97
N GLN A 292 13.79 1.85 11.52
CA GLN A 292 14.84 2.45 12.36
C GLN A 292 15.84 3.19 11.47
N GLY A 293 16.40 4.26 12.01
CA GLY A 293 17.32 5.05 11.22
C GLY A 293 17.76 6.32 11.92
N PHE A 294 18.24 7.24 11.12
CA PHE A 294 18.59 8.57 11.57
C PHE A 294 18.18 9.62 10.54
N GLU A 295 17.96 10.84 11.02
CA GLU A 295 17.67 12.02 10.22
C GLU A 295 18.67 13.11 10.56
N LEU A 296 19.11 13.82 9.54
CA LEU A 296 19.98 14.96 9.62
C LEU A 296 19.37 16.09 8.79
N GLU A 297 19.12 17.23 9.40
CA GLU A 297 18.66 18.43 8.70
C GLU A 297 19.51 19.61 9.11
N GLY A 298 19.93 20.40 8.14
CA GLY A 298 20.73 21.58 8.38
C GLY A 298 20.36 22.74 7.47
N SER A 299 20.50 23.96 7.97
CA SER A 299 20.41 25.16 7.15
C SER A 299 21.46 26.18 7.54
N LEU A 300 21.90 26.91 6.53
CA LEU A 300 22.92 27.97 6.68
C LEU A 300 22.48 29.23 5.91
N VAL A 301 22.57 30.37 6.55
CA VAL A 301 22.29 31.69 6.00
C VAL A 301 23.58 32.52 6.07
N PRO A 302 24.57 32.28 5.18
CA PRO A 302 25.87 32.93 5.24
C PRO A 302 25.83 34.43 4.88
N ALA A 303 24.76 34.85 4.20
CA ALA A 303 24.48 36.25 3.89
C ALA A 303 22.98 36.52 3.95
N ARG A 304 22.56 37.78 4.11
CA ARG A 304 21.13 38.17 4.26
C ARG A 304 20.23 37.65 3.15
N ASN A 305 20.76 37.51 1.95
CA ASN A 305 20.02 37.15 0.74
C ASN A 305 20.41 35.77 0.18
N PHE A 306 21.14 34.95 0.95
CA PHE A 306 21.59 33.64 0.52
C PHE A 306 21.33 32.60 1.60
N ARG A 307 20.59 31.52 1.25
CA ARG A 307 20.28 30.41 2.14
C ARG A 307 20.54 29.08 1.44
N VAL A 308 21.10 28.14 2.17
CA VAL A 308 21.25 26.73 1.78
C VAL A 308 20.63 25.89 2.87
N ALA A 309 19.91 24.83 2.46
CA ALA A 309 19.41 23.81 3.37
C ALA A 309 19.66 22.42 2.78
N ALA A 310 19.93 21.45 3.65
CA ALA A 310 20.13 20.07 3.27
C ALA A 310 19.50 19.15 4.32
N GLY A 311 18.98 18.02 3.86
CA GLY A 311 18.44 16.95 4.69
C GLY A 311 18.90 15.59 4.20
N LEU A 312 19.11 14.68 5.13
CA LEU A 312 19.45 13.29 4.88
C LEU A 312 18.65 12.41 5.84
N THR A 313 17.88 11.48 5.29
CA THR A 313 17.19 10.45 6.05
C THR A 313 17.73 9.10 5.62
N TYR A 314 18.22 8.33 6.57
CA TYR A 314 18.45 6.90 6.42
C TYR A 314 17.44 6.16 7.28
N ALA A 315 16.61 5.33 6.65
CA ALA A 315 15.53 4.58 7.31
C ALA A 315 15.48 3.15 6.77
N SER A 316 15.92 2.19 7.57
CA SER A 316 15.71 0.78 7.28
C SER A 316 14.34 0.38 7.78
N THR A 317 13.40 0.16 6.86
CA THR A 317 12.01 -0.22 7.15
C THR A 317 11.74 -1.61 6.61
N LYS A 318 11.69 -2.61 7.50
CA LYS A 318 11.69 -4.03 7.11
C LYS A 318 10.59 -4.83 7.79
N TYR A 319 10.11 -5.82 7.05
CA TYR A 319 9.37 -6.92 7.62
C TYR A 319 10.31 -7.81 8.43
N ARG A 320 9.80 -8.43 9.48
CA ARG A 320 10.57 -9.46 10.18
C ARG A 320 10.77 -10.69 9.30
N ASN A 321 11.84 -11.45 9.56
CA ASN A 321 12.08 -12.75 8.91
C ASN A 321 11.01 -13.77 9.30
N ASP A 322 10.57 -13.72 10.55
CA ASP A 322 9.60 -14.64 11.14
C ASP A 322 8.19 -14.04 11.07
N LEU A 323 7.76 -13.70 9.87
CA LEU A 323 6.48 -13.03 9.62
C LEU A 323 5.34 -14.04 9.60
N ILE A 324 4.23 -13.66 10.23
CA ILE A 324 2.98 -14.42 10.29
C ILE A 324 1.79 -13.53 9.90
N GLY A 325 0.63 -14.14 9.64
CA GLY A 325 -0.57 -13.44 9.18
C GLY A 325 -1.23 -12.60 10.26
N THR A 326 -1.93 -13.22 11.17
CA THR A 326 -2.80 -12.53 12.13
C THR A 326 -2.23 -12.54 13.54
N ASN A 327 -2.80 -11.74 14.44
CA ASN A 327 -2.51 -11.78 15.87
C ASN A 327 -2.88 -13.11 16.56
N THR A 328 -3.61 -13.98 15.87
CA THR A 328 -3.90 -15.35 16.34
C THR A 328 -2.79 -16.35 16.03
N GLY A 329 -1.71 -15.93 15.40
CA GLY A 329 -0.58 -16.79 15.03
C GLY A 329 -0.79 -17.61 13.78
N ALA A 330 -1.79 -17.28 12.95
CA ALA A 330 -2.03 -17.99 11.69
C ALA A 330 -0.86 -17.83 10.72
N PRO A 331 -0.61 -18.84 9.85
CA PRO A 331 0.39 -18.74 8.79
C PRO A 331 0.17 -17.54 7.88
N LEU A 332 1.26 -17.04 7.30
CA LEU A 332 1.22 -15.96 6.34
C LEU A 332 0.45 -16.36 5.07
N ASP A 333 -0.40 -15.46 4.55
CA ASP A 333 -1.06 -15.66 3.27
C ASP A 333 -0.04 -15.91 2.16
N ALA A 334 -0.38 -16.79 1.22
CA ALA A 334 0.48 -17.14 0.09
C ALA A 334 0.96 -15.93 -0.71
N ALA A 335 0.11 -14.91 -0.85
CA ALA A 335 0.44 -13.66 -1.53
C ALA A 335 1.53 -12.84 -0.84
N LEU A 336 1.74 -13.06 0.46
CA LEU A 336 2.65 -12.28 1.29
C LEU A 336 4.01 -12.94 1.53
N ARG A 337 4.27 -14.11 0.95
CA ARG A 337 5.44 -14.93 1.26
C ARG A 337 6.77 -14.40 0.72
N LYS A 338 6.74 -13.32 -0.04
CA LYS A 338 7.95 -12.58 -0.45
C LYS A 338 8.36 -11.50 0.54
N LEU A 339 7.50 -11.16 1.50
CA LEU A 339 7.71 -10.04 2.42
C LEU A 339 8.77 -10.33 3.52
N PRO A 340 8.88 -11.55 4.08
CA PRO A 340 9.76 -11.79 5.21
C PRO A 340 11.21 -11.36 4.97
N GLY A 341 11.72 -10.47 5.83
CA GLY A 341 13.09 -9.96 5.78
C GLY A 341 13.35 -8.83 4.78
N ASP A 342 12.41 -8.56 3.88
CA ASP A 342 12.54 -7.52 2.87
C ASP A 342 12.11 -6.13 3.37
N ASN A 343 12.54 -5.10 2.64
CA ASN A 343 12.10 -3.73 2.86
C ASN A 343 10.61 -3.58 2.49
N LEU A 344 9.92 -2.65 3.13
CA LEU A 344 8.57 -2.29 2.72
C LEU A 344 8.58 -1.65 1.33
N SER A 345 7.48 -1.81 0.61
CA SER A 345 7.28 -1.07 -0.64
C SER A 345 7.22 0.43 -0.41
N ASN A 346 7.68 1.20 -1.39
CA ASN A 346 7.76 2.66 -1.33
C ASN A 346 8.54 3.22 -0.13
N ALA A 347 9.49 2.44 0.38
CA ALA A 347 10.34 2.77 1.53
C ALA A 347 11.83 2.75 1.14
N PRO A 348 12.32 3.75 0.38
CA PRO A 348 13.74 3.87 0.08
C PRO A 348 14.56 4.02 1.36
N GLU A 349 15.68 3.31 1.47
CA GLU A 349 16.52 3.38 2.67
C GLU A 349 17.22 4.72 2.82
N LEU A 350 17.51 5.40 1.71
CA LEU A 350 18.19 6.69 1.73
C LEU A 350 17.42 7.73 0.93
N VAL A 351 17.11 8.84 1.57
CA VAL A 351 16.58 10.05 0.93
C VAL A 351 17.46 11.24 1.30
N ALA A 352 17.95 11.96 0.30
CA ALA A 352 18.65 13.21 0.49
C ALA A 352 17.92 14.36 -0.20
N THR A 353 17.87 15.50 0.46
CA THR A 353 17.30 16.74 -0.06
C THR A 353 18.30 17.86 0.03
N GLY A 354 18.25 18.79 -0.91
CA GLY A 354 19.07 19.99 -0.88
C GLY A 354 18.32 21.14 -1.51
N SER A 355 18.52 22.33 -0.98
CA SER A 355 17.96 23.54 -1.58
C SER A 355 18.89 24.73 -1.41
N MET A 356 18.84 25.64 -2.37
CA MET A 356 19.54 26.88 -2.36
C MET A 356 18.60 28.01 -2.81
N THR A 357 18.61 29.10 -2.07
CA THR A 357 17.90 30.32 -2.43
C THR A 357 18.88 31.48 -2.40
N TRP A 358 18.95 32.23 -3.47
CA TRP A 358 19.73 33.46 -3.57
C TRP A 358 18.85 34.57 -4.16
N THR A 359 18.78 35.69 -3.42
CA THR A 359 17.94 36.83 -3.78
C THR A 359 18.78 38.10 -3.81
N PRO A 360 19.72 38.26 -4.80
CA PRO A 360 20.59 39.42 -4.88
C PRO A 360 19.80 40.69 -5.15
N GLU A 361 20.17 41.77 -4.47
CA GLU A 361 19.71 43.12 -4.78
C GLU A 361 20.33 43.60 -6.10
N ILE A 362 19.55 44.32 -6.90
CA ILE A 362 19.97 44.80 -8.22
C ILE A 362 20.09 46.33 -8.17
N GLY A 363 21.34 46.78 -7.85
CA GLY A 363 21.63 48.19 -7.67
C GLY A 363 20.77 48.83 -6.56
N ASP A 364 20.54 50.12 -6.66
CA ASP A 364 19.71 50.88 -5.70
C ASP A 364 18.25 51.00 -6.14
N SER A 365 17.79 50.16 -7.05
CA SER A 365 16.48 50.24 -7.68
C SER A 365 15.35 49.66 -6.84
N GLY A 366 15.68 48.97 -5.73
CA GLY A 366 14.74 48.18 -4.95
C GLY A 366 14.32 46.87 -5.62
N LEU A 367 14.91 46.58 -6.81
CA LEU A 367 14.70 45.29 -7.48
C LEU A 367 15.58 44.21 -6.85
N SER A 368 15.08 42.98 -6.83
CA SER A 368 15.90 41.81 -6.46
C SER A 368 15.70 40.66 -7.44
N GLY A 369 16.80 39.93 -7.66
CA GLY A 369 16.74 38.66 -8.37
C GLY A 369 16.18 37.53 -7.47
N LEU A 370 15.76 36.44 -8.07
CA LEU A 370 15.48 35.19 -7.39
C LEU A 370 16.20 34.07 -8.14
N PHE A 371 17.03 33.32 -7.45
CA PHE A 371 17.61 32.08 -7.92
C PHE A 371 17.26 31.00 -6.87
N TYR A 372 16.50 30.00 -7.27
CA TYR A 372 16.14 28.90 -6.43
C TYR A 372 16.45 27.59 -7.13
N LEU A 373 17.07 26.68 -6.41
CA LEU A 373 17.32 25.32 -6.83
C LEU A 373 16.96 24.39 -5.69
N ASP A 374 16.24 23.31 -5.97
CA ASP A 374 16.09 22.21 -5.05
C ASP A 374 16.33 20.87 -5.74
N THR A 375 16.73 19.91 -4.93
CA THR A 375 16.93 18.52 -5.36
C THR A 375 16.40 17.56 -4.31
N ARG A 376 15.89 16.43 -4.80
CA ARG A 376 15.61 15.24 -3.99
C ARG A 376 16.26 14.03 -4.66
N MET A 377 17.01 13.30 -3.89
CA MET A 377 17.64 12.04 -4.27
C MET A 377 17.04 10.92 -3.43
N THR A 378 16.84 9.76 -4.02
CA THR A 378 16.32 8.57 -3.34
C THR A 378 17.12 7.34 -3.80
N SER A 379 17.36 6.41 -2.89
CA SER A 379 17.83 5.07 -3.25
C SER A 379 16.75 4.29 -4.00
N ASP A 380 17.09 3.12 -4.46
CA ASP A 380 16.15 2.13 -5.01
C ASP A 380 15.09 1.70 -4.00
N TYR A 381 13.95 1.30 -4.50
CA TYR A 381 12.83 0.77 -3.72
C TYR A 381 11.85 -0.01 -4.61
N ASN A 382 11.11 -0.93 -4.02
CA ASN A 382 10.03 -1.61 -4.73
C ASN A 382 8.74 -0.79 -4.67
N THR A 383 8.06 -0.63 -5.80
CA THR A 383 6.83 0.17 -5.92
C THR A 383 5.55 -0.65 -5.73
N GLY A 384 5.64 -1.97 -5.57
CA GLY A 384 4.53 -2.89 -5.38
C GLY A 384 4.51 -3.53 -4.00
N SER A 385 3.35 -3.61 -3.36
CA SER A 385 3.19 -4.17 -2.01
C SER A 385 3.46 -5.68 -1.91
N ASP A 386 3.53 -6.38 -3.02
CA ASP A 386 3.87 -7.80 -3.13
C ASP A 386 5.36 -8.07 -3.38
N LEU A 387 6.16 -7.01 -3.51
CA LEU A 387 7.62 -7.00 -3.67
C LEU A 387 8.12 -7.82 -4.86
N PHE A 388 7.38 -7.88 -5.96
CA PHE A 388 7.90 -8.48 -7.18
C PHE A 388 9.09 -7.69 -7.73
N PRO A 389 10.21 -8.33 -8.10
CA PRO A 389 11.40 -7.64 -8.61
C PRO A 389 11.15 -6.75 -9.83
N GLN A 390 10.14 -7.10 -10.67
CA GLN A 390 9.77 -6.31 -11.84
C GLN A 390 9.12 -4.95 -11.47
N LYS A 391 8.82 -4.74 -10.20
CA LYS A 391 8.25 -3.50 -9.66
C LYS A 391 9.30 -2.63 -8.96
N GLU A 392 10.55 -3.03 -9.02
CA GLU A 392 11.65 -2.24 -8.49
C GLU A 392 11.85 -0.96 -9.30
N GLN A 393 12.11 0.11 -8.61
CA GLN A 393 12.47 1.41 -9.13
C GLN A 393 13.91 1.72 -8.68
N ASP A 394 14.81 1.87 -9.65
CA ASP A 394 16.18 2.31 -9.39
C ASP A 394 16.23 3.68 -8.72
N GLY A 395 17.21 3.89 -7.90
CA GLY A 395 17.48 5.19 -7.30
C GLY A 395 17.56 6.31 -8.33
N PHE A 396 17.11 7.50 -7.95
CA PHE A 396 17.12 8.66 -8.85
C PHE A 396 17.26 9.97 -8.10
N ALA A 397 17.52 11.04 -8.88
CA ALA A 397 17.52 12.42 -8.40
C ALA A 397 16.60 13.27 -9.26
N LEU A 398 15.85 14.15 -8.60
CA LEU A 398 15.01 15.17 -9.22
C LEU A 398 15.61 16.55 -8.90
N PHE A 399 15.55 17.44 -9.88
CA PHE A 399 16.00 18.81 -9.72
C PHE A 399 14.91 19.76 -10.21
N ASN A 400 14.61 20.76 -9.40
CA ASN A 400 13.69 21.83 -9.72
C ASN A 400 14.43 23.16 -9.60
N ALA A 401 14.10 24.11 -10.46
CA ALA A 401 14.74 25.42 -10.44
C ALA A 401 13.73 26.53 -10.69
N ARG A 402 14.02 27.71 -10.12
CA ARG A 402 13.32 28.96 -10.42
C ARG A 402 14.31 30.08 -10.58
N VAL A 403 14.02 30.95 -11.53
CA VAL A 403 14.73 32.20 -11.74
C VAL A 403 13.70 33.30 -11.90
N GLY A 404 13.91 34.43 -11.23
CA GLY A 404 12.88 35.47 -11.25
C GLY A 404 13.43 36.86 -10.94
N LEU A 405 12.54 37.81 -11.10
CA LEU A 405 12.74 39.21 -10.74
C LEU A 405 11.61 39.65 -9.83
N ARG A 406 11.95 40.39 -8.77
CA ARG A 406 11.00 40.95 -7.79
C ARG A 406 11.10 42.46 -7.77
N GLY A 407 9.98 43.11 -7.75
CA GLY A 407 9.87 44.55 -7.59
C GLY A 407 10.18 45.04 -6.17
N PRO A 408 10.27 46.36 -5.99
CA PRO A 408 10.45 46.97 -4.68
C PRO A 408 9.38 46.47 -3.71
N ASP A 409 9.77 46.21 -2.44
CA ASP A 409 8.92 45.73 -1.37
C ASP A 409 8.08 44.46 -1.77
N GLU A 410 8.59 43.71 -2.74
CA GLU A 410 7.92 42.55 -3.32
C GLU A 410 6.48 42.86 -3.84
N ALA A 411 6.24 44.11 -4.27
CA ALA A 411 4.95 44.52 -4.83
C ALA A 411 4.55 43.71 -6.06
N TRP A 412 5.50 43.23 -6.83
CA TRP A 412 5.30 42.32 -7.93
C TRP A 412 6.49 41.36 -8.09
N SER A 413 6.22 40.21 -8.70
CA SER A 413 7.26 39.27 -9.12
C SER A 413 6.92 38.59 -10.43
N VAL A 414 7.98 38.25 -11.19
CA VAL A 414 7.90 37.39 -12.39
C VAL A 414 8.93 36.29 -12.22
N GLU A 415 8.49 35.05 -12.28
CA GLU A 415 9.32 33.88 -12.05
C GLU A 415 9.15 32.89 -13.22
N LEU A 416 10.27 32.43 -13.78
CA LEU A 416 10.36 31.26 -14.63
C LEU A 416 10.71 30.07 -13.77
N TRP A 417 9.99 28.96 -13.93
CA TRP A 417 10.26 27.75 -13.17
C TRP A 417 10.28 26.52 -14.04
N GLY A 418 11.02 25.51 -13.61
CA GLY A 418 11.04 24.18 -14.16
C GLY A 418 11.05 23.14 -13.06
N GLN A 419 10.24 22.11 -13.21
CA GLN A 419 10.21 20.92 -12.36
C GLN A 419 10.73 19.73 -13.15
N ASN A 420 11.44 18.82 -12.47
CA ASN A 420 12.09 17.67 -13.09
C ASN A 420 12.92 18.11 -14.33
N ILE A 421 13.77 19.12 -14.16
CA ILE A 421 14.45 19.80 -15.27
C ILE A 421 15.29 18.88 -16.16
N PHE A 422 15.74 17.74 -15.62
CA PHE A 422 16.46 16.71 -16.36
C PHE A 422 15.57 15.65 -16.98
N ASN A 423 14.24 15.78 -16.85
CA ASN A 423 13.24 14.88 -17.40
C ASN A 423 13.46 13.41 -16.99
N LYS A 424 13.77 13.16 -15.72
CA LYS A 424 13.91 11.81 -15.19
C LYS A 424 12.57 11.11 -15.19
N ALA A 425 12.47 9.98 -15.87
CA ALA A 425 11.32 9.08 -15.80
C ALA A 425 11.49 8.11 -14.63
N TYR A 426 10.44 7.93 -13.83
CA TYR A 426 10.40 6.97 -12.73
C TYR A 426 8.96 6.49 -12.51
N ALA A 427 8.82 5.29 -11.94
CA ALA A 427 7.54 4.73 -11.57
C ALA A 427 7.12 5.20 -10.17
N GLN A 428 5.86 5.58 -10.02
CA GLN A 428 5.27 5.87 -8.71
C GLN A 428 4.68 4.62 -8.07
N VAL A 429 4.03 3.78 -8.87
CA VAL A 429 3.44 2.52 -8.44
C VAL A 429 3.45 1.53 -9.58
N ALA A 430 3.66 0.27 -9.23
CA ALA A 430 3.51 -0.85 -10.15
C ALA A 430 2.56 -1.89 -9.58
N PHE A 431 1.79 -2.52 -10.43
CA PHE A 431 0.80 -3.52 -10.06
C PHE A 431 0.69 -4.62 -11.11
N ASN A 432 0.12 -5.75 -10.72
CA ASN A 432 -0.12 -6.86 -11.63
C ASN A 432 -1.30 -6.52 -12.54
N ALA A 433 -1.13 -6.70 -13.85
CA ALA A 433 -2.24 -6.56 -14.79
C ALA A 433 -3.32 -7.63 -14.50
N PRO A 434 -4.60 -7.33 -14.69
CA PRO A 434 -5.65 -8.30 -14.47
C PRO A 434 -5.59 -9.45 -15.49
N PHE A 435 -6.19 -10.59 -15.15
CA PHE A 435 -6.36 -11.78 -16.03
C PHE A 435 -5.08 -12.37 -16.60
N GLN A 436 -3.99 -12.21 -15.91
CA GLN A 436 -2.74 -12.82 -16.34
C GLN A 436 -2.61 -14.26 -15.83
N ALA A 437 -1.96 -15.08 -16.60
CA ALA A 437 -1.56 -16.41 -16.18
C ALA A 437 -0.20 -16.34 -15.46
N GLY A 438 0.00 -17.14 -14.44
CA GLY A 438 1.26 -17.23 -13.72
C GLY A 438 2.43 -17.67 -14.62
N THR A 439 3.64 -17.59 -14.12
CA THR A 439 4.86 -17.98 -14.86
C THR A 439 5.51 -19.21 -14.25
N THR A 440 6.00 -20.10 -15.13
CA THR A 440 6.90 -21.22 -14.77
C THR A 440 8.38 -20.82 -14.83
N ALA A 441 8.69 -19.60 -15.31
CA ALA A 441 10.08 -19.19 -15.49
C ALA A 441 10.71 -18.85 -14.13
N ALA A 442 11.74 -19.60 -13.74
CA ALA A 442 12.61 -19.23 -12.63
C ALA A 442 13.34 -17.90 -12.96
N PRO A 443 13.63 -17.03 -11.96
CA PRO A 443 13.49 -17.25 -10.53
C PRO A 443 12.11 -16.86 -9.96
N TYR A 444 11.15 -16.48 -10.78
CA TYR A 444 9.90 -15.86 -10.36
C TYR A 444 8.72 -16.81 -10.56
N LEU A 445 8.74 -17.93 -9.86
CA LEU A 445 7.55 -18.75 -9.69
C LEU A 445 6.60 -18.00 -8.76
N ASP A 446 5.52 -17.46 -9.33
CA ASP A 446 4.46 -16.89 -8.53
C ASP A 446 3.53 -18.01 -8.05
N PRO A 447 3.40 -18.24 -6.75
CA PRO A 447 2.50 -19.26 -6.24
C PRO A 447 1.02 -18.95 -6.56
N GLN A 448 0.69 -17.69 -6.85
CA GLN A 448 -0.66 -17.29 -7.26
C GLN A 448 -0.97 -17.60 -8.72
N TYR A 449 0.06 -17.67 -9.57
CA TYR A 449 -0.07 -17.86 -11.02
C TYR A 449 0.90 -18.90 -11.55
N PRO A 450 0.90 -20.13 -11.03
CA PRO A 450 1.81 -21.17 -11.50
C PRO A 450 1.56 -21.50 -12.97
N GLY A 451 2.57 -21.42 -13.78
CA GLY A 451 2.53 -21.87 -15.20
C GLY A 451 2.18 -20.80 -16.23
N GLY A 452 2.13 -19.52 -15.90
CA GLY A 452 1.82 -18.45 -16.86
C GLY A 452 2.90 -17.37 -16.96
N ARG A 453 2.61 -16.34 -17.76
CA ARG A 453 3.44 -15.14 -17.89
C ARG A 453 2.77 -13.99 -17.15
N GLN A 454 3.54 -13.31 -16.33
CA GLN A 454 3.09 -12.13 -15.62
C GLN A 454 3.27 -10.88 -16.49
N ILE A 455 2.30 -9.98 -16.40
CA ILE A 455 2.32 -8.66 -17.02
C ILE A 455 2.17 -7.64 -15.89
N PHE A 456 3.05 -6.67 -15.89
CA PHE A 456 3.06 -5.59 -14.91
C PHE A 456 2.73 -4.27 -15.58
N SER A 457 1.97 -3.43 -14.88
CA SER A 457 1.64 -2.07 -15.31
C SER A 457 2.27 -1.08 -14.34
N HIS A 458 2.75 0.05 -14.85
CA HIS A 458 3.37 1.11 -14.08
C HIS A 458 2.66 2.44 -14.31
N PHE A 459 2.38 3.18 -13.24
CA PHE A 459 2.08 4.59 -13.33
C PHE A 459 3.38 5.38 -13.22
N LEU A 460 3.69 6.12 -14.27
CA LEU A 460 4.86 6.99 -14.30
C LEU A 460 4.56 8.29 -13.56
N ALA A 461 5.60 8.86 -12.98
CA ALA A 461 5.55 10.19 -12.40
C ALA A 461 5.51 11.29 -13.47
N GLU A 462 5.25 12.50 -13.03
CA GLU A 462 5.18 13.65 -13.92
C GLU A 462 6.50 13.89 -14.66
N PRO A 463 6.45 14.12 -15.99
CA PRO A 463 7.62 14.47 -16.77
C PRO A 463 8.07 15.90 -16.42
N ARG A 464 9.12 16.37 -17.09
CA ARG A 464 9.55 17.76 -16.97
C ARG A 464 8.40 18.72 -17.32
N THR A 465 8.16 19.66 -16.42
CA THR A 465 7.21 20.77 -16.61
C THR A 465 7.94 22.10 -16.40
N TYR A 466 7.44 23.14 -17.03
CA TYR A 466 7.97 24.50 -16.86
C TYR A 466 6.86 25.52 -17.08
N GLY A 467 7.04 26.70 -16.51
CA GLY A 467 6.06 27.74 -16.63
C GLY A 467 6.56 29.10 -16.14
N ILE A 468 5.66 30.05 -16.21
CA ILE A 468 5.86 31.42 -15.75
C ILE A 468 4.83 31.73 -14.67
N THR A 469 5.25 32.34 -13.59
CA THR A 469 4.36 32.84 -12.55
C THR A 469 4.54 34.35 -12.42
N VAL A 470 3.45 35.08 -12.45
CA VAL A 470 3.40 36.53 -12.21
C VAL A 470 2.55 36.76 -10.98
N ARG A 471 3.04 37.53 -10.03
CA ARG A 471 2.34 37.93 -8.81
C ARG A 471 2.33 39.43 -8.66
N GLY A 472 1.26 39.97 -8.12
CA GLY A 472 1.14 41.39 -7.74
C GLY A 472 0.42 41.48 -6.39
N LYS A 473 0.85 42.42 -5.54
CA LYS A 473 0.15 42.83 -4.32
C LYS A 473 -0.63 44.12 -4.61
N PHE A 474 -1.91 44.15 -4.26
CA PHE A 474 -2.79 45.30 -4.44
C PHE A 474 -3.19 45.87 -3.08
#